data_daeff3c0b7d23d2c14a211a9b2ab0691
#
_entry.id   daeff3c0b7d23d2c14a211a9b2ab0691
#
_cell.length_a   1.000
_cell.length_b   1.000
_cell.length_c   1.000
_cell.angle_alpha   90.00
_cell.angle_beta   90.00
_cell.angle_gamma   90.00
#
_symmetry.space_group_name_H-M   'P 1'
#
loop_
_entity.id
_entity.type
_entity.pdbx_description
1 polymer ?
#
loop_
_entity_poly.entity_id
_entity_poly.type
_entity_poly.pdbx_seq_one_letter_code
_entity_poly.pdbx_strand_id
1 'polypeptide(L)'
;MLPDANVLYSRTLRDWLCLLANRSGPPLFHLRWTEDVMAELVYHLRKKHPNFSDHQIGGVRDNIVKVAVHGRIKGYEIDPGLAYTDKYDAHLHAAAEHGDAQYVITNDAGFHEFASGHDELLVYEVYTPDDFFMLVYRDAISTVREALLEQISYHRRLGRPFNLATRLESAGTPNFAAAIREMMQTPAVAQALACIYEGI
;
A
#
# COMPACT_ATOMS: atom_id res chain seq x y z
N MET A 1 -8.67 -4.52 -3.60
CA MET A 1 -7.20 -4.62 -3.63
C MET A 1 -6.71 -5.21 -2.31
N LEU A 2 -5.90 -6.26 -2.37
CA LEU A 2 -5.31 -6.97 -1.23
C LEU A 2 -3.79 -6.76 -1.25
N PRO A 3 -3.20 -6.00 -0.30
CA PRO A 3 -1.76 -5.87 -0.19
C PRO A 3 -1.17 -7.02 0.62
N ASP A 4 -0.01 -7.47 0.20
CA ASP A 4 0.83 -8.40 0.95
C ASP A 4 1.45 -7.73 2.19
N ALA A 5 1.87 -8.53 3.16
CA ALA A 5 2.53 -8.09 4.37
C ALA A 5 3.82 -7.30 4.08
N ASN A 6 4.59 -7.70 3.05
CA ASN A 6 5.82 -7.03 2.64
C ASN A 6 5.57 -5.57 2.18
N VAL A 7 4.42 -5.29 1.60
CA VAL A 7 4.00 -3.94 1.19
C VAL A 7 3.54 -3.12 2.41
N LEU A 8 2.70 -3.72 3.26
CA LEU A 8 2.20 -3.08 4.48
C LEU A 8 3.30 -2.81 5.51
N TYR A 9 4.37 -3.59 5.49
CA TYR A 9 5.53 -3.40 6.33
C TYR A 9 6.27 -2.08 6.05
N SER A 10 6.35 -1.66 4.79
CA SER A 10 6.87 -0.35 4.42
C SER A 10 5.93 0.75 4.90
N ARG A 11 6.40 1.60 5.84
CA ARG A 11 5.60 2.72 6.32
C ARG A 11 5.17 3.64 5.18
N THR A 12 6.08 3.92 4.24
CA THR A 12 5.82 4.81 3.11
C THR A 12 4.71 4.26 2.22
N LEU A 13 4.80 2.97 1.82
CA LEU A 13 3.78 2.34 0.97
C LEU A 13 2.43 2.25 1.69
N ARG A 14 2.44 1.81 2.95
CA ARG A 14 1.23 1.73 3.77
C ARG A 14 0.54 3.08 3.93
N ASP A 15 1.30 4.14 4.24
CA ASP A 15 0.73 5.47 4.40
C ASP A 15 0.06 5.95 3.10
N TRP A 16 0.69 5.71 1.94
CA TRP A 16 0.11 6.01 0.63
C TRP A 16 -1.13 5.19 0.32
N LEU A 17 -1.10 3.87 0.52
CA LEU A 17 -2.26 3.00 0.30
C LEU A 17 -3.45 3.44 1.17
N CYS A 18 -3.21 3.70 2.45
CA CYS A 18 -4.26 4.15 3.37
C CYS A 18 -4.83 5.52 2.98
N LEU A 19 -3.99 6.47 2.57
CA LEU A 19 -4.43 7.78 2.12
C LEU A 19 -5.28 7.71 0.85
N LEU A 20 -4.85 6.93 -0.14
CA LEU A 20 -5.58 6.78 -1.40
C LEU A 20 -6.91 6.04 -1.20
N ALA A 21 -6.94 5.03 -0.31
CA ALA A 21 -8.16 4.29 0.01
C ALA A 21 -9.19 5.11 0.81
N ASN A 22 -8.74 6.11 1.58
CA ASN A 22 -9.57 6.91 2.50
C ASN A 22 -9.95 8.28 1.94
N ARG A 23 -9.93 8.48 0.62
CA ARG A 23 -10.30 9.75 0.01
C ARG A 23 -11.82 9.99 0.03
N SER A 24 -12.20 11.27 0.09
CA SER A 24 -13.59 11.70 -0.03
C SER A 24 -14.12 11.41 -1.44
N GLY A 25 -15.31 10.83 -1.55
CA GLY A 25 -15.92 10.47 -2.81
C GLY A 25 -15.99 8.97 -3.05
N PRO A 26 -16.32 8.51 -4.27
CA PRO A 26 -16.27 7.08 -4.60
C PRO A 26 -14.84 6.56 -4.41
N PRO A 27 -14.66 5.43 -3.69
CA PRO A 27 -13.33 4.89 -3.47
C PRO A 27 -12.73 4.40 -4.79
N LEU A 28 -11.46 4.74 -5.02
CA LEU A 28 -10.70 4.24 -6.18
C LEU A 28 -10.54 2.72 -6.10
N PHE A 29 -10.38 2.22 -4.88
CA PHE A 29 -10.30 0.81 -4.54
C PHE A 29 -10.68 0.61 -3.07
N HIS A 30 -11.13 -0.60 -2.75
CA HIS A 30 -11.34 -1.02 -1.37
C HIS A 30 -10.11 -1.76 -0.86
N LEU A 31 -9.50 -1.25 0.21
CA LEU A 31 -8.39 -1.92 0.89
C LEU A 31 -8.94 -3.17 1.60
N ARG A 32 -8.37 -4.34 1.27
CA ARG A 32 -8.68 -5.64 1.88
C ARG A 32 -7.52 -6.08 2.76
N TRP A 33 -7.80 -6.97 3.69
CA TRP A 33 -6.81 -7.55 4.59
C TRP A 33 -7.26 -8.89 5.14
N THR A 34 -6.31 -9.72 5.58
CA THR A 34 -6.56 -10.99 6.27
C THR A 34 -5.84 -11.01 7.62
N GLU A 35 -6.22 -11.94 8.51
CA GLU A 35 -5.47 -12.14 9.76
C GLU A 35 -4.05 -12.66 9.48
N ASP A 36 -3.84 -13.48 8.44
CA ASP A 36 -2.52 -14.00 8.08
C ASP A 36 -1.59 -12.86 7.66
N VAL A 37 -2.02 -12.00 6.73
CA VAL A 37 -1.27 -10.79 6.32
C VAL A 37 -0.95 -9.90 7.52
N MET A 38 -1.90 -9.72 8.46
CA MET A 38 -1.67 -8.90 9.65
C MET A 38 -0.73 -9.58 10.65
N ALA A 39 -0.77 -10.90 10.79
CA ALA A 39 0.15 -11.66 11.65
C ALA A 39 1.59 -11.55 11.14
N GLU A 40 1.79 -11.70 9.83
CA GLU A 40 3.09 -11.51 9.19
C GLU A 40 3.61 -10.08 9.34
N LEU A 41 2.76 -9.08 9.11
CA LEU A 41 3.10 -7.68 9.31
C LEU A 41 3.60 -7.44 10.74
N VAL A 42 2.86 -7.92 11.74
CA VAL A 42 3.23 -7.78 13.16
C VAL A 42 4.54 -8.50 13.46
N TYR A 43 4.71 -9.71 12.94
CA TYR A 43 5.96 -10.46 13.09
C TYR A 43 7.16 -9.69 12.55
N HIS A 44 7.09 -9.18 11.31
CA HIS A 44 8.18 -8.43 10.68
C HIS A 44 8.44 -7.10 11.40
N LEU A 45 7.41 -6.38 11.81
CA LEU A 45 7.57 -5.15 12.60
C LEU A 45 8.28 -5.44 13.92
N ARG A 46 7.91 -6.51 14.62
CA ARG A 46 8.53 -6.90 15.89
C ARG A 46 10.00 -7.30 15.70
N LYS A 47 10.31 -8.05 14.63
CA LYS A 47 11.67 -8.45 14.29
C LYS A 47 12.58 -7.25 14.00
N LYS A 48 12.11 -6.24 13.27
CA LYS A 48 12.89 -5.04 12.95
C LYS A 48 12.98 -4.06 14.12
N HIS A 49 11.91 -3.98 14.91
CA HIS A 49 11.78 -3.01 15.99
C HIS A 49 11.50 -3.72 17.33
N PRO A 50 12.47 -4.48 17.88
CA PRO A 50 12.25 -5.29 19.07
C PRO A 50 11.84 -4.45 20.30
N ASN A 51 12.24 -3.18 20.33
CA ASN A 51 11.96 -2.25 21.42
C ASN A 51 10.65 -1.46 21.27
N PHE A 52 9.88 -1.66 20.19
CA PHE A 52 8.59 -1.02 20.06
C PHE A 52 7.63 -1.55 21.14
N SER A 53 6.87 -0.64 21.76
CA SER A 53 5.82 -1.03 22.69
C SER A 53 4.70 -1.77 21.97
N ASP A 54 3.87 -2.48 22.73
CA ASP A 54 2.65 -3.10 22.21
C ASP A 54 1.75 -2.07 21.51
N HIS A 55 1.57 -0.90 22.11
CA HIS A 55 0.82 0.19 21.51
C HIS A 55 1.37 0.67 20.16
N GLN A 56 2.70 0.68 19.96
CA GLN A 56 3.32 1.08 18.69
C GLN A 56 3.08 0.03 17.59
N ILE A 57 3.20 -1.25 17.93
CA ILE A 57 2.95 -2.36 16.98
C ILE A 57 1.46 -2.49 16.69
N GLY A 58 0.62 -2.57 17.74
CA GLY A 58 -0.84 -2.68 17.59
C GLY A 58 -1.42 -1.47 16.86
N GLY A 59 -0.92 -0.26 17.13
CA GLY A 59 -1.36 0.96 16.44
C GLY A 59 -1.15 0.93 14.92
N VAL A 60 -0.14 0.23 14.41
CA VAL A 60 0.04 0.04 12.96
C VAL A 60 -1.12 -0.80 12.40
N ARG A 61 -1.41 -1.95 13.02
CA ARG A 61 -2.52 -2.82 12.64
C ARG A 61 -3.86 -2.08 12.72
N ASP A 62 -4.12 -1.43 13.84
CA ASP A 62 -5.37 -0.74 14.10
C ASP A 62 -5.65 0.39 13.11
N ASN A 63 -4.62 1.10 12.65
CA ASN A 63 -4.76 2.13 11.63
C ASN A 63 -5.17 1.55 10.27
N ILE A 64 -4.62 0.40 9.87
CA ILE A 64 -5.03 -0.29 8.65
C ILE A 64 -6.49 -0.74 8.77
N VAL A 65 -6.86 -1.35 9.89
CA VAL A 65 -8.24 -1.82 10.14
C VAL A 65 -9.24 -0.65 10.15
N LYS A 66 -8.87 0.51 10.69
CA LYS A 66 -9.72 1.72 10.66
C LYS A 66 -10.00 2.22 9.25
N VAL A 67 -9.02 2.16 8.36
CA VAL A 67 -9.20 2.53 6.94
C VAL A 67 -10.00 1.48 6.20
N ALA A 68 -9.77 0.20 6.50
CA ALA A 68 -10.37 -0.95 5.84
C ALA A 68 -11.42 -1.66 6.71
N VAL A 69 -12.35 -0.91 7.32
CA VAL A 69 -13.36 -1.44 8.27
C VAL A 69 -14.14 -2.64 7.73
N HIS A 70 -14.52 -2.60 6.45
CA HIS A 70 -15.25 -3.67 5.78
C HIS A 70 -14.34 -4.51 4.87
N GLY A 71 -13.03 -4.35 4.98
CA GLY A 71 -12.05 -4.97 4.09
C GLY A 71 -11.58 -6.36 4.52
N ARG A 72 -11.99 -6.85 5.69
CA ARG A 72 -11.52 -8.14 6.18
C ARG A 72 -12.05 -9.31 5.34
N ILE A 73 -11.12 -10.09 4.77
CA ILE A 73 -11.41 -11.38 4.13
C ILE A 73 -11.22 -12.47 5.17
N LYS A 74 -12.17 -13.41 5.24
CA LYS A 74 -12.19 -14.53 6.18
C LYS A 74 -12.90 -15.72 5.58
N GLY A 75 -12.57 -16.93 6.03
CA GLY A 75 -13.24 -18.16 5.60
C GLY A 75 -12.75 -18.69 4.26
N TYR A 76 -11.60 -18.20 3.75
CA TYR A 76 -10.94 -18.81 2.60
C TYR A 76 -10.25 -20.12 3.01
N GLU A 77 -10.14 -21.02 2.05
CA GLU A 77 -9.47 -22.31 2.21
C GLU A 77 -8.30 -22.37 1.22
N ILE A 78 -7.15 -22.89 1.69
CA ILE A 78 -5.97 -23.06 0.85
C ILE A 78 -6.11 -24.39 0.08
N ASP A 79 -6.01 -24.32 -1.25
CA ASP A 79 -5.97 -25.53 -2.09
C ASP A 79 -4.59 -26.20 -1.99
N PRO A 80 -4.48 -27.38 -1.37
CA PRO A 80 -3.21 -28.09 -1.28
C PRO A 80 -2.75 -28.69 -2.62
N GLY A 81 -3.63 -28.74 -3.61
CA GLY A 81 -3.33 -29.25 -4.96
C GLY A 81 -2.67 -28.24 -5.89
N LEU A 82 -2.71 -26.97 -5.52
CA LEU A 82 -2.09 -25.92 -6.35
C LEU A 82 -0.59 -25.80 -6.03
N ALA A 83 0.23 -25.85 -7.08
CA ALA A 83 1.69 -25.77 -6.96
C ALA A 83 2.13 -24.30 -6.81
N TYR A 84 2.28 -23.85 -5.60
CA TYR A 84 2.84 -22.52 -5.30
C TYR A 84 4.37 -22.53 -5.40
N THR A 85 4.95 -21.45 -5.91
CA THR A 85 6.41 -21.25 -5.90
C THR A 85 6.91 -21.15 -4.45
N ASP A 86 6.20 -20.42 -3.59
CA ASP A 86 6.35 -20.46 -2.13
C ASP A 86 5.01 -20.84 -1.48
N LYS A 87 5.03 -21.93 -0.70
CA LYS A 87 3.84 -22.39 0.04
C LYS A 87 3.34 -21.38 1.09
N TYR A 88 4.21 -20.46 1.52
CA TYR A 88 3.83 -19.41 2.46
C TYR A 88 2.95 -18.33 1.81
N ASP A 89 2.95 -18.22 0.48
CA ASP A 89 2.11 -17.27 -0.26
C ASP A 89 0.71 -17.84 -0.60
N ALA A 90 0.49 -19.12 -0.33
CA ALA A 90 -0.77 -19.80 -0.64
C ALA A 90 -1.99 -19.12 -0.01
N HIS A 91 -1.84 -18.58 1.21
CA HIS A 91 -2.92 -17.86 1.90
C HIS A 91 -3.28 -16.53 1.18
N LEU A 92 -2.31 -15.86 0.56
CA LEU A 92 -2.55 -14.59 -0.16
C LEU A 92 -3.39 -14.84 -1.42
N HIS A 93 -3.04 -15.88 -2.20
CA HIS A 93 -3.81 -16.32 -3.36
C HIS A 93 -5.23 -16.73 -2.96
N ALA A 94 -5.37 -17.67 -2.01
CA ALA A 94 -6.67 -18.16 -1.56
C ALA A 94 -7.57 -17.03 -1.05
N ALA A 95 -7.00 -16.08 -0.31
CA ALA A 95 -7.74 -14.92 0.16
C ALA A 95 -8.13 -13.97 -0.99
N ALA A 96 -7.27 -13.79 -2.00
CA ALA A 96 -7.57 -12.94 -3.14
C ALA A 96 -8.76 -13.47 -3.95
N GLU A 97 -8.77 -14.78 -4.24
CA GLU A 97 -9.88 -15.43 -4.94
C GLU A 97 -11.18 -15.39 -4.13
N HIS A 98 -11.15 -15.86 -2.87
CA HIS A 98 -12.32 -15.91 -2.01
C HIS A 98 -12.92 -14.53 -1.74
N GLY A 99 -12.08 -13.51 -1.66
CA GLY A 99 -12.47 -12.13 -1.34
C GLY A 99 -12.80 -11.28 -2.55
N ASP A 100 -12.87 -11.83 -3.76
CA ASP A 100 -13.08 -11.10 -5.02
C ASP A 100 -12.12 -9.88 -5.13
N ALA A 101 -10.85 -10.07 -4.77
CA ALA A 101 -9.86 -9.02 -4.89
C ALA A 101 -9.53 -8.81 -6.38
N GLN A 102 -9.71 -7.62 -6.89
CA GLN A 102 -9.34 -7.30 -8.27
C GLN A 102 -7.82 -7.20 -8.44
N TYR A 103 -7.11 -6.80 -7.39
CA TYR A 103 -5.66 -6.59 -7.40
C TYR A 103 -5.03 -7.20 -6.16
N VAL A 104 -3.90 -7.88 -6.35
CA VAL A 104 -2.95 -8.25 -5.30
C VAL A 104 -1.69 -7.40 -5.49
N ILE A 105 -1.22 -6.78 -4.40
CA ILE A 105 -0.03 -5.92 -4.44
C ILE A 105 1.06 -6.55 -3.62
N THR A 106 2.16 -6.93 -4.26
CA THR A 106 3.30 -7.56 -3.61
C THR A 106 4.61 -7.19 -4.30
N ASN A 107 5.72 -7.23 -3.52
CA ASN A 107 7.09 -7.17 -4.04
C ASN A 107 7.70 -8.57 -4.22
N ASP A 108 6.97 -9.63 -3.91
CA ASP A 108 7.49 -10.98 -3.97
C ASP A 108 7.61 -11.48 -5.41
N ALA A 109 8.85 -11.76 -5.84
CA ALA A 109 9.14 -12.24 -7.19
C ALA A 109 8.55 -13.63 -7.44
N GLY A 110 8.51 -14.50 -6.41
CA GLY A 110 7.94 -15.83 -6.50
C GLY A 110 6.43 -15.79 -6.72
N PHE A 111 5.74 -14.84 -6.08
CA PHE A 111 4.32 -14.62 -6.31
C PHE A 111 4.03 -14.09 -7.72
N HIS A 112 4.86 -13.18 -8.24
CA HIS A 112 4.76 -12.72 -9.63
C HIS A 112 5.01 -13.83 -10.62
N GLU A 113 6.00 -14.72 -10.37
CA GLU A 113 6.27 -15.90 -11.20
C GLU A 113 5.09 -16.88 -11.18
N PHE A 114 4.54 -17.18 -10.00
CA PHE A 114 3.34 -17.98 -9.85
C PHE A 114 2.17 -17.40 -10.64
N ALA A 115 1.89 -16.11 -10.50
CA ALA A 115 0.81 -15.44 -11.19
C ALA A 115 0.98 -15.51 -12.72
N SER A 116 2.19 -15.25 -13.22
CA SER A 116 2.48 -15.32 -14.67
C SER A 116 2.32 -16.72 -15.24
N GLY A 117 2.57 -17.75 -14.43
CA GLY A 117 2.37 -19.15 -14.83
C GLY A 117 0.91 -19.62 -14.81
N HIS A 118 0.01 -18.85 -14.21
CA HIS A 118 -1.39 -19.19 -13.99
C HIS A 118 -2.36 -18.10 -14.47
N ASP A 119 -1.92 -17.17 -15.30
CA ASP A 119 -2.64 -15.96 -15.71
C ASP A 119 -4.08 -16.24 -16.21
N GLU A 120 -4.29 -17.34 -16.96
CA GLU A 120 -5.62 -17.73 -17.44
C GLU A 120 -6.58 -18.22 -16.34
N LEU A 121 -6.07 -18.53 -15.14
CA LEU A 121 -6.85 -19.08 -14.04
C LEU A 121 -7.13 -18.04 -12.95
N LEU A 122 -6.31 -16.97 -12.86
CA LEU A 122 -6.46 -15.97 -11.83
C LEU A 122 -7.62 -15.02 -12.12
N VAL A 123 -8.42 -14.74 -11.10
CA VAL A 123 -9.51 -13.75 -11.14
C VAL A 123 -9.05 -12.35 -10.71
N TYR A 124 -7.76 -12.16 -10.47
CA TYR A 124 -7.15 -10.91 -10.04
C TYR A 124 -5.83 -10.65 -10.79
N GLU A 125 -5.44 -9.39 -10.82
CA GLU A 125 -4.16 -8.97 -11.37
C GLU A 125 -3.13 -8.75 -10.26
N VAL A 126 -1.86 -9.05 -10.54
CA VAL A 126 -0.74 -8.87 -9.59
C VAL A 126 0.11 -7.69 -10.02
N TYR A 127 0.29 -6.74 -9.11
CA TYR A 127 1.09 -5.55 -9.32
C TYR A 127 2.21 -5.43 -8.30
N THR A 128 3.35 -4.86 -8.73
CA THR A 128 4.27 -4.25 -7.78
C THR A 128 3.64 -2.98 -7.18
N PRO A 129 4.06 -2.52 -6.00
CA PRO A 129 3.61 -1.23 -5.47
C PRO A 129 3.84 -0.06 -6.43
N ASP A 130 4.96 -0.07 -7.16
CA ASP A 130 5.29 0.99 -8.12
C ASP A 130 4.30 1.01 -9.29
N ASP A 131 4.04 -0.13 -9.90
CA ASP A 131 3.10 -0.25 -11.01
C ASP A 131 1.68 0.10 -10.58
N PHE A 132 1.25 -0.34 -9.39
CA PHE A 132 -0.06 -0.01 -8.85
C PHE A 132 -0.21 1.49 -8.58
N PHE A 133 0.77 2.14 -7.98
CA PHE A 133 0.72 3.58 -7.77
C PHE A 133 0.75 4.36 -9.08
N MET A 134 1.46 3.86 -10.08
CA MET A 134 1.45 4.46 -11.43
C MET A 134 0.11 4.27 -12.13
N LEU A 135 -0.57 3.14 -11.94
CA LEU A 135 -1.96 2.94 -12.39
C LEU A 135 -2.88 4.00 -11.77
N VAL A 136 -2.86 4.12 -10.43
CA VAL A 136 -3.66 5.13 -9.70
C VAL A 136 -3.29 6.57 -10.13
N TYR A 137 -2.01 6.84 -10.37
CA TYR A 137 -1.56 8.17 -10.83
C TYR A 137 -2.16 8.54 -12.18
N ARG A 138 -2.22 7.60 -13.12
CA ARG A 138 -2.79 7.82 -14.47
C ARG A 138 -4.30 8.03 -14.42
N ASP A 139 -4.99 7.25 -13.60
CA ASP A 139 -6.45 7.22 -13.60
C ASP A 139 -7.07 8.28 -12.66
N ALA A 140 -6.35 8.69 -11.62
CA ALA A 140 -6.86 9.56 -10.56
C ALA A 140 -5.82 10.59 -10.08
N ILE A 141 -5.21 11.34 -11.00
CA ILE A 141 -4.14 12.30 -10.72
C ILE A 141 -4.54 13.37 -9.68
N SER A 142 -5.81 13.77 -9.65
CA SER A 142 -6.32 14.72 -8.65
C SER A 142 -6.27 14.15 -7.24
N THR A 143 -6.65 12.90 -7.08
CA THR A 143 -6.63 12.19 -5.80
C THR A 143 -5.19 11.98 -5.31
N VAL A 144 -4.27 11.66 -6.22
CA VAL A 144 -2.84 11.56 -5.88
C VAL A 144 -2.29 12.90 -5.43
N ARG A 145 -2.68 14.00 -6.10
CA ARG A 145 -2.29 15.36 -5.71
C ARG A 145 -2.79 15.74 -4.31
N GLU A 146 -4.02 15.42 -3.98
CA GLU A 146 -4.58 15.65 -2.65
C GLU A 146 -3.85 14.85 -1.58
N ALA A 147 -3.56 13.57 -1.84
CA ALA A 147 -2.77 12.72 -0.95
C ALA A 147 -1.36 13.26 -0.72
N LEU A 148 -0.71 13.77 -1.79
CA LEU A 148 0.58 14.43 -1.72
C LEU A 148 0.56 15.64 -0.78
N LEU A 149 -0.37 16.55 -0.98
CA LEU A 149 -0.49 17.77 -0.17
C LEU A 149 -0.79 17.45 1.29
N GLU A 150 -1.63 16.45 1.56
CA GLU A 150 -1.92 16.01 2.92
C GLU A 150 -0.69 15.42 3.60
N GLN A 151 0.09 14.57 2.92
CA GLN A 151 1.32 14.02 3.47
C GLN A 151 2.33 15.12 3.81
N ILE A 152 2.54 16.08 2.92
CA ILE A 152 3.47 17.18 3.16
C ILE A 152 3.00 18.03 4.34
N SER A 153 1.71 18.39 4.39
CA SER A 153 1.12 19.13 5.49
C SER A 153 1.28 18.42 6.84
N TYR A 154 1.06 17.11 6.86
CA TYR A 154 1.24 16.31 8.06
C TYR A 154 2.69 16.32 8.57
N HIS A 155 3.65 16.05 7.67
CA HIS A 155 5.07 16.00 8.05
C HIS A 155 5.60 17.36 8.48
N ARG A 156 5.15 18.43 7.84
CA ARG A 156 5.49 19.78 8.24
C ARG A 156 5.03 20.08 9.67
N ARG A 157 3.78 19.76 10.01
CA ARG A 157 3.26 19.95 11.38
C ARG A 157 4.07 19.21 12.44
N LEU A 158 4.73 18.12 12.06
CA LEU A 158 5.63 17.39 12.95
C LEU A 158 7.04 18.02 13.07
N GLY A 159 7.35 19.10 12.32
CA GLY A 159 8.65 19.77 12.34
C GLY A 159 9.82 18.89 11.88
N ARG A 160 9.57 17.85 11.07
CA ARG A 160 10.59 16.89 10.64
C ARG A 160 10.99 17.14 9.19
N PRO A 161 12.30 17.13 8.85
CA PRO A 161 12.74 17.12 7.47
C PRO A 161 12.12 15.91 6.75
N PHE A 162 11.45 16.15 5.63
CA PHE A 162 10.75 15.12 4.91
C PHE A 162 10.96 15.28 3.41
N ASN A 163 11.68 14.35 2.81
CA ASN A 163 11.79 14.23 1.36
C ASN A 163 10.95 13.03 0.91
N LEU A 164 9.76 13.33 0.42
CA LEU A 164 8.79 12.32 0.03
C LEU A 164 9.26 11.47 -1.14
N ALA A 165 9.80 12.10 -2.20
CA ALA A 165 10.28 11.38 -3.37
C ALA A 165 11.40 10.39 -3.02
N THR A 166 12.39 10.81 -2.23
CA THR A 166 13.46 9.92 -1.76
C THR A 166 12.92 8.75 -0.94
N ARG A 167 11.88 8.97 -0.13
CA ARG A 167 11.26 7.88 0.65
C ARG A 167 10.51 6.89 -0.24
N LEU A 168 9.86 7.35 -1.29
CA LEU A 168 9.21 6.51 -2.29
C LEU A 168 10.25 5.68 -3.06
N GLU A 169 11.34 6.28 -3.53
CA GLU A 169 12.46 5.56 -4.15
C GLU A 169 13.01 4.47 -3.22
N SER A 170 13.28 4.82 -1.96
CA SER A 170 13.78 3.88 -0.96
C SER A 170 12.77 2.78 -0.59
N ALA A 171 11.49 3.01 -0.85
CA ALA A 171 10.41 2.04 -0.66
C ALA A 171 10.17 1.14 -1.88
N GLY A 172 10.99 1.27 -2.95
CA GLY A 172 10.89 0.46 -4.15
C GLY A 172 9.87 0.95 -5.17
N THR A 173 9.53 2.26 -5.14
CA THR A 173 8.59 2.87 -6.10
C THR A 173 9.24 4.02 -6.89
N PRO A 174 10.26 3.73 -7.73
CA PRO A 174 11.04 4.76 -8.41
C PRO A 174 10.24 5.54 -9.47
N ASN A 175 9.37 4.88 -10.23
CA ASN A 175 8.56 5.54 -11.26
C ASN A 175 7.53 6.48 -10.62
N PHE A 176 6.86 6.01 -9.56
CA PHE A 176 5.93 6.84 -8.81
C PHE A 176 6.65 8.00 -8.11
N ALA A 177 7.85 7.77 -7.56
CA ALA A 177 8.68 8.83 -6.98
C ALA A 177 9.04 9.92 -8.00
N ALA A 178 9.36 9.54 -9.24
CA ALA A 178 9.62 10.48 -10.33
C ALA A 178 8.36 11.28 -10.67
N ALA A 179 7.20 10.62 -10.83
CA ALA A 179 5.92 11.27 -11.11
C ALA A 179 5.52 12.26 -9.99
N ILE A 180 5.72 11.90 -8.73
CA ILE A 180 5.48 12.80 -7.59
C ILE A 180 6.43 13.99 -7.61
N ARG A 181 7.71 13.81 -7.97
CA ARG A 181 8.67 14.89 -8.09
C ARG A 181 8.27 15.89 -9.18
N GLU A 182 7.82 15.39 -10.32
CA GLU A 182 7.29 16.22 -11.42
C GLU A 182 6.01 16.95 -10.99
N MET A 183 5.08 16.25 -10.34
CA MET A 183 3.83 16.85 -9.83
C MET A 183 4.12 18.02 -8.88
N MET A 184 5.11 17.90 -8.00
CA MET A 184 5.51 18.97 -7.06
C MET A 184 6.02 20.22 -7.77
N GLN A 185 6.53 20.10 -9.00
CA GLN A 185 7.02 21.23 -9.81
C GLN A 185 5.92 21.92 -10.61
N THR A 186 4.72 21.35 -10.69
CA THR A 186 3.60 21.99 -11.39
C THR A 186 3.18 23.28 -10.67
N PRO A 187 2.83 24.36 -11.40
CA PRO A 187 2.51 25.65 -10.79
C PRO A 187 1.44 25.57 -9.68
N ALA A 188 0.39 24.79 -9.91
CA ALA A 188 -0.71 24.63 -8.95
C ALA A 188 -0.26 23.97 -7.65
N VAL A 189 0.59 22.94 -7.74
CA VAL A 189 1.10 22.22 -6.56
C VAL A 189 2.19 23.05 -5.87
N ALA A 190 3.09 23.66 -6.63
CA ALA A 190 4.13 24.54 -6.10
C ALA A 190 3.54 25.71 -5.30
N GLN A 191 2.46 26.34 -5.80
CA GLN A 191 1.75 27.38 -5.06
C GLN A 191 1.10 26.84 -3.76
N ALA A 192 0.43 25.69 -3.82
CA ALA A 192 -0.16 25.06 -2.64
C ALA A 192 0.92 24.70 -1.59
N LEU A 193 2.08 24.20 -2.04
CA LEU A 193 3.22 23.93 -1.17
C LEU A 193 3.77 25.19 -0.51
N ALA A 194 3.88 26.29 -1.26
CA ALA A 194 4.31 27.58 -0.70
C ALA A 194 3.38 28.03 0.44
N CYS A 195 2.06 27.98 0.24
CA CYS A 195 1.08 28.27 1.32
C CYS A 195 1.25 27.34 2.52
N ILE A 196 1.43 26.03 2.28
CA ILE A 196 1.69 25.07 3.36
C ILE A 196 2.99 25.46 4.10
N TYR A 197 4.05 25.89 3.43
CA TYR A 197 5.33 26.25 4.03
C TYR A 197 5.31 27.61 4.73
N GLU A 198 4.53 28.54 4.30
CA GLU A 198 4.38 29.87 4.90
C GLU A 198 3.41 29.88 6.09
N GLY A 199 2.58 28.85 6.23
CA GLY A 199 1.61 28.71 7.33
C GLY A 199 0.34 29.54 7.14
N ILE A 200 0.04 29.86 5.86
CA ILE A 200 -1.17 30.60 5.44
C ILE A 200 -2.28 29.60 5.09
#